data_66e2211e9d17bbf3c48533ef704dbd48
#
_entry.id   66e2211e9d17bbf3c48533ef704dbd48
#
_cell.length_a   1.000
_cell.length_b   1.000
_cell.length_c   1.000
_cell.angle_alpha   90.00
_cell.angle_beta   90.00
_cell.angle_gamma   90.00
#
_symmetry.space_group_name_H-M   'P 1'
#
loop_
_entity.id
_entity.type
_entity.pdbx_description
1 polymer ?
#
loop_
_entity_poly.entity_id
_entity_poly.type
_entity_poly.pdbx_seq_one_letter_code
_entity_poly.pdbx_strand_id
1 'polypeptide(L)'
;MAALDPREPRRRARTAVAGILIYSHVGVMGAEPGPLAEAKADPGLTITDDGAGIVLSPAAGATGQGLVFIPGAKVEAEGYIATFIDTVVDDGVTVVITRPWLNLAFFDPRPLSTFTDLAPDVTTWAVGGHSLGGVRACQLAPDADALVLFASYCANDISASGIPVLSLSGSEDGLSTPQKIADAKKNLPADATFVEIPGASHASFGAYGPQPGDGTPTADPAAVDRVIAEQLAGFLPRP
;
A
#
# COMPACT_ATOMS: atom_id res chain seq x y z
N MET A 1 -49.55 1.32 -18.65
CA MET A 1 -48.41 1.85 -17.87
C MET A 1 -48.32 1.03 -16.58
N ALA A 2 -47.33 0.18 -16.43
CA ALA A 2 -47.12 -0.56 -15.17
C ALA A 2 -46.59 0.45 -14.10
N ALA A 3 -47.26 0.51 -12.97
CA ALA A 3 -46.82 1.34 -11.85
C ALA A 3 -45.50 0.77 -11.29
N LEU A 4 -44.49 1.62 -11.22
CA LEU A 4 -43.20 1.26 -10.59
C LEU A 4 -43.43 0.99 -9.09
N ASP A 5 -43.09 -0.20 -8.62
CA ASP A 5 -43.18 -0.56 -7.21
C ASP A 5 -42.19 0.34 -6.41
N PRO A 6 -42.66 1.19 -5.49
CA PRO A 6 -41.78 2.08 -4.69
C PRO A 6 -40.82 1.32 -3.77
N ARG A 7 -40.96 0.01 -3.60
CA ARG A 7 -40.05 -0.85 -2.82
C ARG A 7 -38.85 -1.35 -3.62
N GLU A 8 -38.92 -1.29 -4.95
CA GLU A 8 -37.88 -1.82 -5.84
C GLU A 8 -36.50 -1.12 -5.68
N PRO A 9 -36.41 0.21 -5.59
CA PRO A 9 -35.13 0.88 -5.39
C PRO A 9 -34.49 0.54 -4.03
N ARG A 10 -35.28 0.40 -2.98
CA ARG A 10 -34.80 0.01 -1.63
C ARG A 10 -34.32 -1.43 -1.61
N ARG A 11 -34.93 -2.34 -2.33
CA ARG A 11 -34.53 -3.72 -2.45
C ARG A 11 -33.22 -3.82 -3.24
N ARG A 12 -33.08 -3.12 -4.36
CA ARG A 12 -31.85 -3.07 -5.16
C ARG A 12 -30.67 -2.51 -4.36
N ALA A 13 -30.87 -1.42 -3.60
CA ALA A 13 -29.86 -0.87 -2.72
C ALA A 13 -29.39 -1.85 -1.63
N ARG A 14 -30.31 -2.55 -0.98
CA ARG A 14 -29.97 -3.58 0.02
C ARG A 14 -29.18 -4.73 -0.58
N THR A 15 -29.54 -5.20 -1.77
CA THR A 15 -28.81 -6.27 -2.47
C THR A 15 -27.41 -5.81 -2.85
N ALA A 16 -27.24 -4.56 -3.33
CA ALA A 16 -25.95 -4.00 -3.65
C ALA A 16 -25.04 -3.87 -2.41
N VAL A 17 -25.57 -3.36 -1.31
CA VAL A 17 -24.82 -3.25 -0.03
C VAL A 17 -24.40 -4.63 0.46
N ALA A 18 -25.30 -5.61 0.47
CA ALA A 18 -24.96 -6.98 0.85
C ALA A 18 -23.89 -7.58 -0.05
N GLY A 19 -23.97 -7.34 -1.36
CA GLY A 19 -22.96 -7.79 -2.33
C GLY A 19 -21.59 -7.19 -2.05
N ILE A 20 -21.50 -5.90 -1.75
CA ILE A 20 -20.24 -5.21 -1.40
C ILE A 20 -19.67 -5.79 -0.11
N LEU A 21 -20.49 -5.97 0.93
CA LEU A 21 -20.06 -6.54 2.22
C LEU A 21 -19.52 -7.98 2.05
N ILE A 22 -20.22 -8.81 1.28
CA ILE A 22 -19.74 -10.17 0.99
C ILE A 22 -18.42 -10.12 0.21
N TYR A 23 -18.36 -9.32 -0.86
CA TYR A 23 -17.16 -9.20 -1.70
C TYR A 23 -15.94 -8.75 -0.88
N SER A 24 -16.12 -7.78 0.01
CA SER A 24 -15.02 -7.20 0.80
C SER A 24 -14.46 -8.12 1.88
N HIS A 25 -15.21 -9.16 2.30
CA HIS A 25 -14.81 -10.08 3.36
C HIS A 25 -14.56 -11.52 2.89
N VAL A 26 -14.98 -11.89 1.67
CA VAL A 26 -14.72 -13.23 1.12
C VAL A 26 -13.44 -13.22 0.30
N GLY A 27 -12.51 -14.16 0.60
CA GLY A 27 -11.23 -14.27 -0.09
C GLY A 27 -10.29 -13.10 0.22
N VAL A 28 -10.30 -12.61 1.45
CA VAL A 28 -9.27 -11.71 1.99
C VAL A 28 -7.97 -12.51 2.14
N MET A 29 -6.89 -11.95 1.65
CA MET A 29 -5.56 -12.56 1.69
C MET A 29 -4.86 -12.12 2.98
N GLY A 30 -4.61 -13.08 3.86
CA GLY A 30 -3.88 -12.86 5.11
C GLY A 30 -2.37 -12.97 4.94
N ALA A 31 -1.63 -12.53 5.95
CA ALA A 31 -0.19 -12.66 5.98
C ALA A 31 0.26 -14.14 5.95
N GLU A 32 1.34 -14.41 5.25
CA GLU A 32 2.02 -15.70 5.33
C GLU A 32 2.61 -15.91 6.73
N PRO A 33 2.35 -17.06 7.38
CA PRO A 33 2.72 -17.27 8.78
C PRO A 33 4.22 -17.21 9.05
N GLY A 34 5.06 -17.71 8.14
CA GLY A 34 6.52 -17.74 8.27
C GLY A 34 7.11 -16.33 8.35
N PRO A 35 7.02 -15.51 7.28
CA PRO A 35 7.52 -14.14 7.27
C PRO A 35 6.95 -13.28 8.39
N LEU A 36 5.66 -13.43 8.72
CA LEU A 36 5.05 -12.71 9.83
C LEU A 36 5.65 -13.10 11.20
N ALA A 37 5.94 -14.38 11.41
CA ALA A 37 6.53 -14.85 12.66
C ALA A 37 7.98 -14.37 12.79
N GLU A 38 8.74 -14.36 11.71
CA GLU A 38 10.11 -13.83 11.66
C GLU A 38 10.12 -12.34 11.99
N ALA A 39 9.26 -11.55 11.35
CA ALA A 39 9.11 -10.12 11.63
C ALA A 39 8.77 -9.84 13.10
N LYS A 40 7.84 -10.61 13.68
CA LYS A 40 7.44 -10.45 15.10
C LYS A 40 8.54 -10.86 16.09
N ALA A 41 9.50 -11.66 15.65
CA ALA A 41 10.63 -12.11 16.48
C ALA A 41 11.84 -11.16 16.38
N ASP A 42 11.84 -10.21 15.45
CA ASP A 42 12.96 -9.29 15.26
C ASP A 42 13.06 -8.29 16.43
N PRO A 43 14.18 -8.28 17.19
CA PRO A 43 14.35 -7.38 18.33
C PRO A 43 14.53 -5.92 17.94
N GLY A 44 14.86 -5.63 16.68
CA GLY A 44 14.98 -4.27 16.11
C GLY A 44 13.66 -3.64 15.77
N LEU A 45 12.56 -4.44 15.73
CA LEU A 45 11.24 -4.02 15.30
C LEU A 45 10.26 -3.93 16.47
N THR A 46 9.59 -2.80 16.62
CA THR A 46 8.44 -2.62 17.53
C THR A 46 7.16 -2.57 16.70
N ILE A 47 6.19 -3.43 17.01
CA ILE A 47 4.89 -3.49 16.32
C ILE A 47 3.79 -3.09 17.29
N THR A 48 3.03 -2.05 16.94
CA THR A 48 1.85 -1.60 17.70
C THR A 48 0.63 -1.59 16.79
N ASP A 49 -0.48 -2.16 17.25
CA ASP A 49 -1.77 -2.15 16.55
C ASP A 49 -2.78 -1.32 17.34
N ASP A 50 -3.33 -0.27 16.75
CA ASP A 50 -4.32 0.60 17.39
C ASP A 50 -5.72 0.52 16.73
N GLY A 51 -5.90 -0.42 15.80
CA GLY A 51 -7.14 -0.66 15.06
C GLY A 51 -7.33 0.22 13.82
N ALA A 52 -6.75 1.41 13.75
CA ALA A 52 -6.73 2.25 12.54
C ALA A 52 -5.62 1.81 11.59
N GLY A 53 -4.51 1.29 12.14
CA GLY A 53 -3.36 0.80 11.42
C GLY A 53 -2.38 0.05 12.34
N ILE A 54 -1.37 -0.54 11.72
CA ILE A 54 -0.22 -1.16 12.39
C ILE A 54 0.94 -0.18 12.27
N VAL A 55 1.52 0.20 13.41
CA VAL A 55 2.72 1.02 13.45
C VAL A 55 3.93 0.11 13.61
N LEU A 56 4.86 0.19 12.68
CA LEU A 56 6.17 -0.42 12.73
C LEU A 56 7.19 0.67 13.06
N SER A 57 7.85 0.54 14.19
CA SER A 57 8.88 1.51 14.63
C SER A 57 10.19 0.81 14.91
N PRO A 58 11.34 1.44 14.60
CA PRO A 58 12.63 0.91 15.01
C PRO A 58 12.75 0.91 16.54
N ALA A 59 13.30 -0.14 17.11
CA ALA A 59 13.56 -0.21 18.55
C ALA A 59 14.60 0.82 19.02
N ALA A 60 15.44 1.29 18.08
CA ALA A 60 16.43 2.36 18.29
C ALA A 60 16.72 3.04 16.93
N GLY A 61 17.25 4.26 16.98
CA GLY A 61 17.75 4.94 15.78
C GLY A 61 16.67 5.53 14.88
N ALA A 62 15.49 5.84 15.40
CA ALA A 62 14.42 6.49 14.63
C ALA A 62 14.91 7.81 14.01
N THR A 63 14.69 7.99 12.71
CA THR A 63 15.17 9.13 11.92
C THR A 63 14.18 10.31 11.88
N GLY A 64 12.95 10.11 12.33
CA GLY A 64 11.85 11.08 12.16
C GLY A 64 11.21 11.03 10.79
N GLN A 65 11.62 10.09 9.91
CA GLN A 65 10.99 9.82 8.63
C GLN A 65 9.85 8.81 8.81
N GLY A 66 8.76 8.99 8.07
CA GLY A 66 7.63 8.07 8.09
C GLY A 66 7.04 7.77 6.72
N LEU A 67 6.42 6.60 6.63
CA LEU A 67 5.65 6.15 5.50
C LEU A 67 4.27 5.67 5.98
N VAL A 68 3.20 6.34 5.54
CA VAL A 68 1.86 5.77 5.63
C VAL A 68 1.64 4.88 4.42
N PHE A 69 1.46 3.58 4.65
CA PHE A 69 1.30 2.59 3.58
C PHE A 69 -0.09 1.98 3.57
N ILE A 70 -0.73 1.99 2.39
CA ILE A 70 -2.11 1.55 2.20
C ILE A 70 -2.11 0.20 1.49
N PRO A 71 -2.64 -0.87 2.11
CA PRO A 71 -2.75 -2.19 1.53
C PRO A 71 -3.50 -2.27 0.20
N GLY A 72 -3.20 -3.27 -0.59
CA GLY A 72 -3.97 -3.65 -1.77
C GLY A 72 -5.39 -4.13 -1.43
N ALA A 73 -6.24 -4.22 -2.45
CA ALA A 73 -7.60 -4.69 -2.26
C ALA A 73 -7.65 -6.08 -1.66
N LYS A 74 -8.35 -6.24 -0.53
CA LYS A 74 -8.56 -7.52 0.16
C LYS A 74 -7.26 -8.18 0.63
N VAL A 75 -6.24 -7.39 0.94
CA VAL A 75 -5.03 -7.83 1.62
C VAL A 75 -5.03 -7.26 3.04
N GLU A 76 -4.81 -8.12 4.03
CA GLU A 76 -4.66 -7.70 5.43
C GLU A 76 -3.39 -6.87 5.61
N ALA A 77 -3.43 -5.92 6.54
CA ALA A 77 -2.29 -5.05 6.85
C ALA A 77 -1.05 -5.84 7.27
N GLU A 78 -1.25 -6.93 7.98
CA GLU A 78 -0.21 -7.86 8.42
C GLU A 78 0.61 -8.46 7.26
N GLY A 79 0.00 -8.56 6.07
CA GLY A 79 0.67 -9.06 4.86
C GLY A 79 1.83 -8.19 4.37
N TYR A 80 2.00 -6.99 4.93
CA TYR A 80 3.08 -6.07 4.55
C TYR A 80 4.13 -5.86 5.66
N ILE A 81 3.95 -6.46 6.85
CA ILE A 81 4.89 -6.27 7.96
C ILE A 81 6.30 -6.73 7.57
N ALA A 82 6.40 -7.93 6.99
CA ALA A 82 7.71 -8.49 6.61
C ALA A 82 8.42 -7.66 5.55
N THR A 83 7.69 -7.11 4.58
CA THR A 83 8.25 -6.28 3.50
C THR A 83 8.97 -5.03 4.00
N PHE A 84 8.61 -4.52 5.18
CA PHE A 84 9.18 -3.29 5.71
C PHE A 84 10.21 -3.48 6.83
N ILE A 85 10.66 -4.71 7.13
CA ILE A 85 11.62 -4.97 8.22
C ILE A 85 12.90 -4.17 8.00
N ASP A 86 13.55 -4.32 6.84
CA ASP A 86 14.83 -3.66 6.55
C ASP A 86 14.66 -2.13 6.57
N THR A 87 13.58 -1.60 5.99
CA THR A 87 13.24 -0.16 6.01
C THR A 87 13.11 0.39 7.43
N VAL A 88 12.52 -0.40 8.35
CA VAL A 88 12.32 0.03 9.73
C VAL A 88 13.58 -0.17 10.56
N VAL A 89 14.16 -1.38 10.51
CA VAL A 89 15.26 -1.77 11.40
C VAL A 89 16.58 -1.13 10.98
N ASP A 90 16.90 -1.17 9.68
CA ASP A 90 18.19 -0.71 9.17
C ASP A 90 18.20 0.79 8.85
N ASP A 91 17.08 1.32 8.29
CA ASP A 91 17.00 2.71 7.87
C ASP A 91 16.35 3.64 8.91
N GLY A 92 15.79 3.10 9.99
CA GLY A 92 15.19 3.88 11.08
C GLY A 92 13.89 4.59 10.72
N VAL A 93 13.19 4.14 9.67
CA VAL A 93 11.93 4.73 9.19
C VAL A 93 10.76 4.14 9.97
N THR A 94 9.80 4.97 10.37
CA THR A 94 8.54 4.49 10.94
C THR A 94 7.54 4.22 9.82
N VAL A 95 6.92 3.04 9.80
CA VAL A 95 5.90 2.68 8.80
C VAL A 95 4.54 2.48 9.47
N VAL A 96 3.53 3.19 9.00
CA VAL A 96 2.13 2.99 9.43
C VAL A 96 1.38 2.28 8.32
N ILE A 97 1.10 0.99 8.50
CA ILE A 97 0.30 0.20 7.55
C ILE A 97 -1.16 0.36 7.92
N THR A 98 -1.94 0.99 7.06
CA THR A 98 -3.36 1.28 7.34
C THR A 98 -4.23 0.03 7.33
N ARG A 99 -5.40 0.09 8.01
CA ARG A 99 -6.47 -0.91 7.91
C ARG A 99 -7.67 -0.27 7.18
N PRO A 100 -7.75 -0.37 5.84
CA PRO A 100 -8.82 0.24 5.08
C PRO A 100 -10.18 -0.36 5.42
N TRP A 101 -11.21 0.49 5.47
CA TRP A 101 -12.58 0.03 5.68
C TRP A 101 -12.97 -1.00 4.61
N LEU A 102 -13.62 -2.06 5.04
CA LEU A 102 -14.07 -3.14 4.16
C LEU A 102 -12.92 -3.82 3.38
N ASN A 103 -11.67 -3.76 3.86
CA ASN A 103 -10.48 -4.24 3.15
C ASN A 103 -10.33 -3.64 1.74
N LEU A 104 -10.88 -2.45 1.52
CA LEU A 104 -10.90 -1.75 0.23
C LEU A 104 -10.61 -0.26 0.45
N ALA A 105 -9.41 0.19 0.12
CA ALA A 105 -8.94 1.56 0.31
C ALA A 105 -9.87 2.61 -0.34
N PHE A 106 -10.61 2.23 -1.37
CA PHE A 106 -11.57 3.10 -2.05
C PHE A 106 -12.75 3.54 -1.15
N PHE A 107 -13.10 2.74 -0.15
CA PHE A 107 -14.19 3.05 0.80
C PHE A 107 -13.69 3.70 2.09
N ASP A 108 -12.40 3.97 2.20
CA ASP A 108 -11.82 4.62 3.38
C ASP A 108 -11.67 6.13 3.15
N PRO A 109 -12.56 6.97 3.71
CA PRO A 109 -12.52 8.41 3.51
C PRO A 109 -11.57 9.13 4.46
N ARG A 110 -10.92 8.41 5.41
CA ARG A 110 -10.07 9.03 6.43
C ARG A 110 -8.95 9.85 5.80
N PRO A 111 -8.66 11.05 6.34
CA PRO A 111 -7.54 11.87 5.90
C PRO A 111 -6.20 11.25 6.31
N LEU A 112 -5.11 11.69 5.71
CA LEU A 112 -3.76 11.23 6.02
C LEU A 112 -3.43 11.41 7.50
N SER A 113 -3.88 12.51 8.12
CA SER A 113 -3.64 12.84 9.53
C SER A 113 -4.13 11.75 10.50
N THR A 114 -5.19 11.01 10.17
CA THR A 114 -5.64 9.86 10.98
C THR A 114 -4.54 8.83 11.19
N PHE A 115 -3.64 8.70 10.25
CA PHE A 115 -2.55 7.71 10.28
C PHE A 115 -1.24 8.30 10.78
N THR A 116 -0.94 9.56 10.41
CA THR A 116 0.28 10.23 10.90
C THR A 116 0.22 10.52 12.39
N ASP A 117 -0.97 10.76 12.95
CA ASP A 117 -1.18 10.96 14.39
C ASP A 117 -0.85 9.71 15.24
N LEU A 118 -0.72 8.51 14.62
CA LEU A 118 -0.31 7.28 15.30
C LEU A 118 1.19 7.26 15.66
N ALA A 119 2.01 8.11 15.01
CA ALA A 119 3.43 8.20 15.27
C ALA A 119 3.85 9.69 15.36
N PRO A 120 3.54 10.36 16.46
CA PRO A 120 3.70 11.81 16.61
C PRO A 120 5.17 12.30 16.62
N ASP A 121 6.13 11.40 16.79
CA ASP A 121 7.56 11.72 16.74
C ASP A 121 8.11 11.79 15.30
N VAL A 122 7.31 11.39 14.30
CA VAL A 122 7.66 11.49 12.87
C VAL A 122 7.36 12.90 12.37
N THR A 123 8.31 13.50 11.67
CA THR A 123 8.23 14.91 11.24
C THR A 123 8.09 15.09 9.72
N THR A 124 8.47 14.07 8.93
CA THR A 124 8.29 14.05 7.47
C THR A 124 7.59 12.79 7.05
N TRP A 125 6.58 12.93 6.19
CA TRP A 125 5.71 11.82 5.82
C TRP A 125 5.63 11.60 4.32
N ALA A 126 5.99 10.40 3.88
CA ALA A 126 5.54 9.89 2.61
C ALA A 126 4.20 9.17 2.77
N VAL A 127 3.38 9.19 1.72
CA VAL A 127 2.23 8.32 1.59
C VAL A 127 2.48 7.34 0.46
N GLY A 128 2.10 6.09 0.65
CA GLY A 128 2.28 5.06 -0.37
C GLY A 128 1.21 3.99 -0.29
N GLY A 129 1.28 3.05 -1.23
CA GLY A 129 0.39 1.91 -1.19
C GLY A 129 0.59 0.96 -2.35
N HIS A 130 0.08 -0.24 -2.16
CA HIS A 130 0.10 -1.31 -3.13
C HIS A 130 -1.21 -1.38 -3.91
N SER A 131 -1.13 -1.56 -5.22
CA SER A 131 -2.31 -1.81 -6.05
C SER A 131 -3.42 -0.75 -5.83
N LEU A 132 -4.63 -1.14 -5.41
CA LEU A 132 -5.71 -0.21 -5.06
C LEU A 132 -5.32 0.77 -3.95
N GLY A 133 -4.47 0.37 -3.02
CA GLY A 133 -3.92 1.24 -1.98
C GLY A 133 -3.10 2.38 -2.55
N GLY A 134 -2.30 2.14 -3.59
CA GLY A 134 -1.55 3.18 -4.28
C GLY A 134 -2.45 4.18 -5.02
N VAL A 135 -3.58 3.71 -5.60
CA VAL A 135 -4.59 4.62 -6.17
C VAL A 135 -5.14 5.56 -5.10
N ARG A 136 -5.36 5.06 -3.88
CA ARG A 136 -5.80 5.90 -2.74
C ARG A 136 -4.68 6.81 -2.26
N ALA A 137 -3.43 6.34 -2.22
CA ALA A 137 -2.27 7.15 -1.86
C ALA A 137 -2.13 8.37 -2.78
N CYS A 138 -2.37 8.22 -4.09
CA CYS A 138 -2.38 9.35 -5.03
C CYS A 138 -3.41 10.44 -4.68
N GLN A 139 -4.53 10.08 -4.05
CA GLN A 139 -5.54 11.05 -3.60
C GLN A 139 -5.11 11.77 -2.31
N LEU A 140 -4.28 11.13 -1.48
CA LEU A 140 -3.75 11.68 -0.24
C LEU A 140 -2.40 12.39 -0.43
N ALA A 141 -1.78 12.23 -1.60
CA ALA A 141 -0.47 12.81 -1.91
C ALA A 141 -0.36 14.33 -1.68
N PRO A 142 -1.41 15.16 -1.89
CA PRO A 142 -1.33 16.58 -1.58
C PRO A 142 -1.07 16.93 -0.09
N ASP A 143 -1.30 15.98 0.81
CA ASP A 143 -1.11 16.13 2.26
C ASP A 143 0.19 15.48 2.75
N ALA A 144 1.07 15.04 1.84
CA ALA A 144 2.32 14.34 2.13
C ALA A 144 3.52 15.02 1.47
N ASP A 145 4.73 14.68 1.93
CA ASP A 145 6.00 15.19 1.41
C ASP A 145 6.51 14.38 0.20
N ALA A 146 6.06 13.13 0.04
CA ALA A 146 6.40 12.25 -1.09
C ALA A 146 5.32 11.18 -1.31
N LEU A 147 5.30 10.62 -2.53
CA LEU A 147 4.40 9.52 -2.92
C LEU A 147 5.18 8.28 -3.32
N VAL A 148 4.77 7.12 -2.79
CA VAL A 148 5.36 5.81 -3.13
C VAL A 148 4.29 4.86 -3.66
N LEU A 149 4.53 4.28 -4.84
CA LEU A 149 3.60 3.37 -5.50
C LEU A 149 4.24 1.98 -5.65
N PHE A 150 3.60 0.96 -5.11
CA PHE A 150 3.98 -0.44 -5.28
C PHE A 150 2.98 -1.13 -6.20
N ALA A 151 3.44 -1.60 -7.36
CA ALA A 151 2.58 -2.27 -8.35
C ALA A 151 1.27 -1.51 -8.58
N SER A 152 1.35 -0.17 -8.73
CA SER A 152 0.20 0.73 -8.76
C SER A 152 0.43 1.95 -9.64
N TYR A 153 -0.63 2.70 -9.88
CA TYR A 153 -0.61 3.92 -10.67
C TYR A 153 -1.68 4.91 -10.19
N CYS A 154 -1.51 6.20 -10.48
CA CYS A 154 -2.52 7.21 -10.17
C CYS A 154 -3.64 7.21 -11.21
N ALA A 155 -4.89 7.12 -10.74
CA ALA A 155 -6.09 7.32 -11.55
C ALA A 155 -6.42 8.80 -11.74
N ASN A 156 -6.06 9.66 -10.77
CA ASN A 156 -6.16 11.12 -10.85
C ASN A 156 -4.85 11.72 -11.41
N ASP A 157 -4.97 12.85 -12.06
CA ASP A 157 -3.83 13.61 -12.58
C ASP A 157 -3.19 14.42 -11.44
N ILE A 158 -1.92 14.11 -11.12
CA ILE A 158 -1.07 14.85 -10.20
C ILE A 158 0.22 15.36 -10.89
N SER A 159 0.25 15.38 -12.22
CA SER A 159 1.43 15.76 -13.00
C SER A 159 1.97 17.15 -12.69
N ALA A 160 1.11 18.05 -12.22
CA ALA A 160 1.47 19.41 -11.86
C ALA A 160 1.68 19.62 -10.34
N SER A 161 1.65 18.56 -9.53
CA SER A 161 1.73 18.68 -8.06
C SER A 161 3.12 19.08 -7.56
N GLY A 162 4.17 18.71 -8.29
CA GLY A 162 5.56 18.89 -7.86
C GLY A 162 5.99 17.97 -6.71
N ILE A 163 5.12 17.04 -6.26
CA ILE A 163 5.47 16.07 -5.22
C ILE A 163 6.47 15.04 -5.78
N PRO A 164 7.55 14.69 -5.06
CA PRO A 164 8.41 13.57 -5.44
C PRO A 164 7.63 12.26 -5.51
N VAL A 165 7.85 11.45 -6.55
CA VAL A 165 7.18 10.16 -6.75
C VAL A 165 8.18 9.05 -7.01
N LEU A 166 8.06 7.94 -6.27
CA LEU A 166 8.73 6.67 -6.54
C LEU A 166 7.67 5.61 -6.92
N SER A 167 7.84 5.00 -8.08
CA SER A 167 6.98 3.91 -8.56
C SER A 167 7.79 2.63 -8.72
N LEU A 168 7.50 1.63 -7.91
CA LEU A 168 8.07 0.29 -7.99
C LEU A 168 7.07 -0.65 -8.68
N SER A 169 7.49 -1.37 -9.69
CA SER A 169 6.66 -2.30 -10.47
C SER A 169 7.38 -3.63 -10.67
N GLY A 170 6.64 -4.69 -10.97
CA GLY A 170 7.19 -6.00 -11.27
C GLY A 170 7.11 -6.32 -12.76
N SER A 171 8.15 -6.95 -13.32
CA SER A 171 8.14 -7.35 -14.73
C SER A 171 7.14 -8.47 -15.04
N GLU A 172 6.81 -9.29 -14.05
CA GLU A 172 5.86 -10.41 -14.15
C GLU A 172 4.47 -10.05 -13.58
N ASP A 173 4.20 -8.75 -13.30
CA ASP A 173 2.91 -8.31 -12.77
C ASP A 173 1.79 -8.51 -13.80
N GLY A 174 0.85 -9.42 -13.50
CA GLY A 174 -0.31 -9.73 -14.33
C GLY A 174 -1.51 -8.80 -14.11
N LEU A 175 -1.51 -8.01 -13.03
CA LEU A 175 -2.63 -7.15 -12.61
C LEU A 175 -2.38 -5.68 -12.90
N SER A 176 -1.31 -5.11 -12.37
CA SER A 176 -0.81 -3.76 -12.71
C SER A 176 0.35 -3.90 -13.68
N THR A 177 0.06 -4.43 -14.86
CA THR A 177 1.08 -4.80 -15.86
C THR A 177 2.03 -3.64 -16.17
N PRO A 178 3.29 -3.90 -16.59
CA PRO A 178 4.23 -2.86 -17.02
C PRO A 178 3.62 -1.88 -18.02
N GLN A 179 2.75 -2.35 -18.92
CA GLN A 179 2.06 -1.48 -19.88
C GLN A 179 1.08 -0.52 -19.18
N LYS A 180 0.30 -0.99 -18.20
CA LYS A 180 -0.62 -0.11 -17.44
C LYS A 180 0.14 0.96 -16.67
N ILE A 181 1.27 0.61 -16.06
CA ILE A 181 2.16 1.56 -15.39
C ILE A 181 2.68 2.60 -16.39
N ALA A 182 3.15 2.15 -17.56
CA ALA A 182 3.66 3.04 -18.61
C ALA A 182 2.58 4.01 -19.11
N ASP A 183 1.36 3.54 -19.34
CA ASP A 183 0.23 4.35 -19.84
C ASP A 183 -0.21 5.42 -18.82
N ALA A 184 -0.02 5.14 -17.53
CA ALA A 184 -0.38 6.03 -16.43
C ALA A 184 0.70 7.05 -16.05
N LYS A 185 1.94 6.94 -16.59
CA LYS A 185 3.04 7.88 -16.30
C LYS A 185 2.66 9.34 -16.55
N LYS A 186 1.79 9.60 -17.50
CA LYS A 186 1.29 10.96 -17.82
C LYS A 186 0.56 11.65 -16.65
N ASN A 187 0.06 10.87 -15.70
CA ASN A 187 -0.66 11.39 -14.53
C ASN A 187 0.30 11.77 -13.38
N LEU A 188 1.61 11.52 -13.53
CA LEU A 188 2.64 11.78 -12.52
C LEU A 188 3.54 12.94 -12.95
N PRO A 189 4.24 13.63 -12.01
CA PRO A 189 5.27 14.60 -12.34
C PRO A 189 6.33 14.02 -13.29
N ALA A 190 6.87 14.87 -14.15
CA ALA A 190 7.81 14.44 -15.20
C ALA A 190 9.13 13.87 -14.65
N ASP A 191 9.48 14.22 -13.42
CA ASP A 191 10.66 13.78 -12.68
C ASP A 191 10.39 12.57 -11.77
N ALA A 192 9.20 11.95 -11.85
CA ALA A 192 8.88 10.73 -11.12
C ALA A 192 9.88 9.60 -11.44
N THR A 193 10.36 8.94 -10.39
CA THR A 193 11.29 7.80 -10.50
C THR A 193 10.51 6.50 -10.69
N PHE A 194 10.92 5.71 -11.68
CA PHE A 194 10.33 4.41 -11.99
C PHE A 194 11.38 3.32 -11.90
N VAL A 195 11.12 2.29 -11.10
CA VAL A 195 11.98 1.11 -10.97
C VAL A 195 11.13 -0.13 -11.24
N GLU A 196 11.50 -0.90 -12.26
CA GLU A 196 10.91 -2.21 -12.52
C GLU A 196 11.81 -3.29 -11.93
N ILE A 197 11.23 -4.14 -11.06
CA ILE A 197 11.93 -5.23 -10.39
C ILE A 197 11.81 -6.48 -11.26
N PRO A 198 12.91 -6.98 -11.84
CA PRO A 198 12.87 -8.16 -12.69
C PRO A 198 12.38 -9.39 -11.94
N GLY A 199 11.43 -10.12 -12.54
CA GLY A 199 10.88 -11.34 -11.97
C GLY A 199 9.87 -11.14 -10.85
N ALA A 200 9.62 -9.91 -10.37
CA ALA A 200 8.57 -9.65 -9.40
C ALA A 200 7.19 -9.64 -10.06
N SER A 201 6.20 -10.26 -9.41
CA SER A 201 4.79 -10.21 -9.77
C SER A 201 4.04 -9.16 -8.94
N HIS A 202 2.73 -9.04 -9.11
CA HIS A 202 1.91 -8.15 -8.31
C HIS A 202 1.99 -8.49 -6.81
N ALA A 203 1.84 -9.76 -6.47
CA ALA A 203 1.89 -10.24 -5.10
C ALA A 203 3.29 -10.20 -4.47
N SER A 204 4.34 -9.96 -5.24
CA SER A 204 5.71 -9.86 -4.72
C SER A 204 5.97 -8.61 -3.86
N PHE A 205 5.02 -7.67 -3.81
CA PHE A 205 5.12 -6.47 -2.99
C PHE A 205 4.53 -6.61 -1.58
N GLY A 206 4.34 -7.86 -1.12
CA GLY A 206 3.89 -8.19 0.23
C GLY A 206 3.99 -9.69 0.49
N ALA A 207 3.97 -10.10 1.75
CA ALA A 207 4.02 -11.49 2.19
C ALA A 207 2.62 -12.04 2.51
N TYR A 208 1.75 -12.16 1.48
CA TYR A 208 0.36 -12.64 1.62
C TYR A 208 0.00 -13.78 0.64
N GLY A 209 1.01 -14.31 -0.06
CA GLY A 209 0.88 -15.41 -0.99
C GLY A 209 0.34 -15.03 -2.37
N PRO A 210 0.11 -16.01 -3.23
CA PRO A 210 -0.28 -15.77 -4.62
C PRO A 210 -1.67 -15.13 -4.74
N GLN A 211 -1.81 -14.21 -5.68
CA GLN A 211 -3.05 -13.50 -5.94
C GLN A 211 -3.70 -13.99 -7.24
N PRO A 212 -5.01 -14.28 -7.26
CA PRO A 212 -5.70 -14.70 -8.48
C PRO A 212 -5.58 -13.67 -9.61
N GLY A 213 -5.18 -14.13 -10.80
CA GLY A 213 -5.01 -13.30 -11.99
C GLY A 213 -3.65 -12.61 -12.12
N ASP A 214 -2.77 -12.81 -11.15
CA ASP A 214 -1.39 -12.33 -11.20
C ASP A 214 -0.50 -13.20 -12.09
N GLY A 215 0.68 -12.69 -12.42
CA GLY A 215 1.77 -13.44 -13.05
C GLY A 215 2.44 -14.41 -12.07
N THR A 216 3.35 -15.20 -12.59
CA THR A 216 4.15 -16.11 -11.75
C THR A 216 5.49 -15.47 -11.43
N PRO A 217 5.79 -15.15 -10.17
CA PRO A 217 7.06 -14.54 -9.82
C PRO A 217 8.22 -15.50 -10.07
N THR A 218 9.35 -14.97 -10.54
CA THR A 218 10.62 -15.68 -10.68
C THR A 218 11.70 -15.08 -9.78
N ALA A 219 11.46 -13.89 -9.20
CA ALA A 219 12.33 -13.27 -8.24
C ALA A 219 12.22 -13.96 -6.87
N ASP A 220 13.32 -13.99 -6.15
CA ASP A 220 13.35 -14.37 -4.73
C ASP A 220 12.66 -13.28 -3.89
N PRO A 221 11.72 -13.62 -2.98
CA PRO A 221 11.01 -12.63 -2.16
C PRO A 221 11.95 -11.72 -1.36
N ALA A 222 12.99 -12.28 -0.71
CA ALA A 222 13.94 -11.47 0.05
C ALA A 222 14.79 -10.53 -0.82
N ALA A 223 14.99 -10.88 -2.09
CA ALA A 223 15.64 -9.97 -3.04
C ALA A 223 14.72 -8.81 -3.43
N VAL A 224 13.42 -9.06 -3.56
CA VAL A 224 12.43 -7.99 -3.81
C VAL A 224 12.34 -7.04 -2.62
N ASP A 225 12.22 -7.55 -1.40
CA ASP A 225 12.15 -6.75 -0.16
C ASP A 225 13.41 -5.88 0.01
N ARG A 226 14.60 -6.43 -0.29
CA ARG A 226 15.84 -5.65 -0.27
C ARG A 226 15.84 -4.51 -1.28
N VAL A 227 15.39 -4.74 -2.51
CA VAL A 227 15.27 -3.67 -3.51
C VAL A 227 14.28 -2.61 -3.04
N ILE A 228 13.16 -3.01 -2.43
CA ILE A 228 12.19 -2.08 -1.86
C ILE A 228 12.85 -1.20 -0.80
N ALA A 229 13.56 -1.78 0.16
CA ALA A 229 14.25 -1.04 1.23
C ALA A 229 15.30 -0.09 0.66
N GLU A 230 16.17 -0.55 -0.24
CA GLU A 230 17.19 0.28 -0.90
C GLU A 230 16.59 1.50 -1.62
N GLN A 231 15.48 1.30 -2.33
CA GLN A 231 14.81 2.39 -3.04
C GLN A 231 14.15 3.37 -2.07
N LEU A 232 13.52 2.90 -1.00
CA LEU A 232 12.92 3.74 0.03
C LEU A 232 13.99 4.56 0.78
N ALA A 233 15.09 3.94 1.19
CA ALA A 233 16.20 4.61 1.88
C ALA A 233 16.78 5.79 1.08
N GLY A 234 16.85 5.63 -0.26
CA GLY A 234 17.33 6.67 -1.16
C GLY A 234 16.32 7.76 -1.49
N PHE A 235 15.04 7.48 -1.31
CA PHE A 235 13.94 8.32 -1.80
C PHE A 235 13.18 9.06 -0.70
N LEU A 236 12.95 8.46 0.47
CA LEU A 236 12.12 9.07 1.51
C LEU A 236 12.67 10.42 1.97
N PRO A 237 11.79 11.44 2.13
CA PRO A 237 12.21 12.78 2.51
C PRO A 237 12.83 12.77 3.91
N ARG A 238 13.92 13.51 4.08
CA ARG A 238 14.60 13.65 5.37
C ARG A 238 14.06 14.85 6.13
N PRO A 239 13.95 14.76 7.48
CA PRO A 239 13.58 15.88 8.34
C PRO A 239 14.46 17.11 8.19
#